data_56b3a9da64b0ebf593309c0c988c9274
#
_entry.id   56b3a9da64b0ebf593309c0c988c9274
#
_cell.length_a   1.000
_cell.length_b   1.000
_cell.length_c   1.000
_cell.angle_alpha   90.00
_cell.angle_beta   90.00
_cell.angle_gamma   90.00
#
_symmetry.space_group_name_H-M   'P 1'
#
loop_
_entity.id
_entity.type
_entity.pdbx_description
1 polymer ?
#
loop_
_entity_poly.entity_id
_entity_poly.type
_entity_poly.pdbx_seq_one_letter_code
_entity_poly.pdbx_strand_id
1 'polypeptide(L)'
;MAEKLKIIPLGGLNEIGKNMTVLEYGKDMIVVDCGLGFPEDDMYGVDLVIPDVTYLAKNQKKLRGFFITHGHEDHIGALPYVLQAVNAPVHATPLTLGLIKLKLEEHDLVSKTQLVTHHPGDVVKAGCFSVEFIHVNHSIADAVAFAIHTPVGTVIMTGDFKIDPTSEDGMTDLGRFGMLGKEGVYALLCDSTNVERQGYTPSESVVSESLDRHFKGCKNRIIVTTFASNMHRIQAVFNIAHRHGRKVAVTGRSMDNILKVATELDYLHLPENTLVDLNQIKSIPKDKLVIVSTGSQGEDMSALYRMAFSSHRQVEIQPGDHIIISASAIPGNEKSISRIINELYRKGAEVIYDKLEGLHVSGHACQEELKIIHALTKPKFFIPVHGEQRHLQKHAALARQMGMNPKNILIADTGSVIECTPKTCKLAGTVPAGKILVDGTGVGDVGSVVLRDRKHLAQDGMIVVCVNLSSEDGSVLSGPDLISRGFVYMKDNEDLMDAMKMIATHSLEVCHNRNISDWATIKSTIKGDLSQFLFKNTKRNPMILPVIMEI
;
A
#
# COMPACT_ATOMS: atom_id res chain seq x y z
N MET A 1 -23.31 -30.78 13.80
CA MET A 1 -22.11 -30.27 14.51
C MET A 1 -22.46 -28.85 14.98
N ALA A 2 -22.03 -28.44 16.17
CA ALA A 2 -22.24 -27.07 16.62
C ALA A 2 -21.53 -26.09 15.68
N GLU A 3 -22.18 -24.97 15.35
CA GLU A 3 -21.57 -23.92 14.54
C GLU A 3 -20.36 -23.34 15.27
N LYS A 4 -19.34 -22.95 14.51
CA LYS A 4 -18.10 -22.37 15.02
C LYS A 4 -17.90 -20.99 14.39
N LEU A 5 -17.36 -20.06 15.18
CA LEU A 5 -16.86 -18.82 14.62
C LEU A 5 -15.55 -19.13 13.87
N LYS A 6 -15.43 -18.65 12.65
CA LYS A 6 -14.20 -18.67 11.88
C LYS A 6 -13.69 -17.25 11.74
N ILE A 7 -12.42 -17.04 12.04
CA ILE A 7 -11.66 -15.81 11.77
C ILE A 7 -10.66 -16.17 10.68
N ILE A 8 -10.72 -15.45 9.55
CA ILE A 8 -9.96 -15.80 8.34
C ILE A 8 -9.29 -14.54 7.81
N PRO A 9 -8.03 -14.31 8.12
CA PRO A 9 -7.25 -13.22 7.50
C PRO A 9 -7.01 -13.53 6.02
N LEU A 10 -7.48 -12.67 5.13
CA LEU A 10 -7.20 -12.73 3.68
C LEU A 10 -6.03 -11.82 3.27
N GLY A 11 -5.52 -11.01 4.20
CA GLY A 11 -4.36 -10.14 4.07
C GLY A 11 -3.97 -9.53 5.40
N GLY A 12 -2.88 -8.74 5.44
CA GLY A 12 -2.39 -8.06 6.64
C GLY A 12 -1.58 -8.93 7.59
N LEU A 13 -1.24 -10.17 7.21
CA LEU A 13 -0.37 -11.08 7.97
C LEU A 13 0.87 -11.43 7.17
N ASN A 14 2.03 -11.39 7.83
CA ASN A 14 3.36 -11.57 7.24
C ASN A 14 3.72 -10.50 6.20
N GLU A 15 2.97 -9.42 6.18
CA GLU A 15 3.13 -8.26 5.30
C GLU A 15 2.60 -7.01 6.01
N ILE A 16 2.96 -5.83 5.51
CA ILE A 16 2.33 -4.56 5.88
C ILE A 16 1.44 -4.16 4.71
N GLY A 17 0.19 -3.81 5.01
CA GLY A 17 -0.82 -3.49 4.01
C GLY A 17 -1.73 -4.67 3.66
N LYS A 18 -2.62 -4.46 2.70
CA LYS A 18 -3.59 -5.44 2.20
C LYS A 18 -4.48 -6.03 3.30
N ASN A 19 -4.83 -5.20 4.30
CA ASN A 19 -5.60 -5.64 5.46
C ASN A 19 -7.01 -6.08 5.05
N MET A 20 -7.35 -7.32 5.37
CA MET A 20 -8.68 -7.88 5.16
C MET A 20 -8.88 -9.10 6.06
N THR A 21 -9.86 -9.05 6.94
CA THR A 21 -10.19 -10.16 7.84
C THR A 21 -11.67 -10.51 7.76
N VAL A 22 -11.96 -11.79 7.54
CA VAL A 22 -13.31 -12.33 7.49
C VAL A 22 -13.68 -12.93 8.85
N LEU A 23 -14.87 -12.60 9.35
CA LEU A 23 -15.52 -13.32 10.45
C LEU A 23 -16.76 -14.03 9.91
N GLU A 24 -16.83 -15.36 10.04
CA GLU A 24 -17.95 -16.19 9.57
C GLU A 24 -18.51 -17.02 10.72
N TYR A 25 -19.84 -17.01 10.85
CA TYR A 25 -20.58 -17.90 11.75
C TYR A 25 -21.87 -18.38 11.10
N GLY A 26 -21.98 -19.69 10.87
CA GLY A 26 -23.14 -20.29 10.23
C GLY A 26 -23.40 -19.73 8.82
N LYS A 27 -24.50 -19.00 8.69
CA LYS A 27 -24.94 -18.39 7.42
C LYS A 27 -24.58 -16.91 7.28
N ASP A 28 -23.89 -16.34 8.25
CA ASP A 28 -23.54 -14.92 8.27
C ASP A 28 -22.03 -14.73 8.22
N MET A 29 -21.59 -13.72 7.50
CA MET A 29 -20.19 -13.36 7.30
C MET A 29 -20.08 -11.85 7.21
N ILE A 30 -19.08 -11.28 7.87
CA ILE A 30 -18.66 -9.89 7.74
C ILE A 30 -17.18 -9.81 7.37
N VAL A 31 -16.79 -8.71 6.77
CA VAL A 31 -15.39 -8.41 6.43
C VAL A 31 -14.97 -7.15 7.17
N VAL A 32 -13.81 -7.20 7.81
CA VAL A 32 -13.18 -6.02 8.41
C VAL A 32 -12.00 -5.63 7.53
N ASP A 33 -12.05 -4.38 7.06
CA ASP A 33 -11.13 -3.76 6.12
C ASP A 33 -11.09 -4.42 4.73
N CYS A 34 -10.57 -3.69 3.75
CA CYS A 34 -10.42 -4.11 2.38
C CYS A 34 -9.28 -3.30 1.73
N GLY A 35 -8.07 -3.55 2.20
CA GLY A 35 -6.90 -2.76 1.88
C GLY A 35 -6.14 -3.28 0.66
N LEU A 36 -5.36 -2.37 0.05
CA LEU A 36 -4.36 -2.73 -0.94
C LEU A 36 -2.98 -2.92 -0.30
N GLY A 37 -2.09 -3.59 -1.02
CA GLY A 37 -0.66 -3.63 -0.77
C GLY A 37 0.10 -2.99 -1.92
N PHE A 38 1.33 -2.59 -1.66
CA PHE A 38 2.23 -2.05 -2.68
C PHE A 38 3.00 -3.19 -3.36
N PRO A 39 3.31 -3.05 -4.68
CA PRO A 39 4.13 -4.04 -5.37
C PRO A 39 5.55 -4.07 -4.82
N GLU A 40 6.16 -5.25 -4.85
CA GLU A 40 7.58 -5.45 -4.54
C GLU A 40 8.45 -4.99 -5.72
N ASP A 41 9.73 -4.69 -5.48
CA ASP A 41 10.67 -4.16 -6.49
C ASP A 41 10.80 -5.03 -7.75
N ASP A 42 10.50 -6.32 -7.65
CA ASP A 42 10.58 -7.25 -8.78
C ASP A 42 9.24 -7.47 -9.51
N MET A 43 8.18 -6.80 -9.08
CA MET A 43 6.86 -6.81 -9.73
C MET A 43 6.77 -5.71 -10.80
N TYR A 44 7.60 -5.81 -11.84
CA TYR A 44 7.69 -4.81 -12.92
C TYR A 44 6.34 -4.52 -13.58
N GLY A 45 5.94 -3.22 -13.59
CA GLY A 45 4.72 -2.73 -14.22
C GLY A 45 3.43 -3.11 -13.48
N VAL A 46 3.51 -3.57 -12.24
CA VAL A 46 2.35 -3.74 -11.37
C VAL A 46 2.11 -2.45 -10.60
N ASP A 47 0.88 -1.93 -10.64
CA ASP A 47 0.52 -0.68 -9.96
C ASP A 47 0.21 -0.92 -8.48
N LEU A 48 -0.54 -1.98 -8.17
CA LEU A 48 -0.94 -2.32 -6.81
C LEU A 48 -1.28 -3.81 -6.66
N VAL A 49 -1.39 -4.25 -5.40
CA VAL A 49 -1.70 -5.63 -5.04
C VAL A 49 -2.95 -5.64 -4.18
N ILE A 50 -3.92 -6.52 -4.50
CA ILE A 50 -5.15 -6.67 -3.72
C ILE A 50 -5.28 -8.09 -3.15
N PRO A 51 -6.10 -8.30 -2.09
CA PRO A 51 -6.39 -9.63 -1.57
C PRO A 51 -7.10 -10.51 -2.60
N ASP A 52 -6.81 -11.81 -2.57
CA ASP A 52 -7.63 -12.80 -3.29
C ASP A 52 -8.97 -12.97 -2.57
N VAL A 53 -10.05 -12.58 -3.22
CA VAL A 53 -11.41 -12.63 -2.71
C VAL A 53 -12.21 -13.84 -3.19
N THR A 54 -11.56 -14.87 -3.72
CA THR A 54 -12.20 -16.11 -4.18
C THR A 54 -13.08 -16.72 -3.10
N TYR A 55 -12.64 -16.67 -1.83
CA TYR A 55 -13.43 -17.16 -0.70
C TYR A 55 -14.74 -16.37 -0.52
N LEU A 56 -14.67 -15.04 -0.59
CA LEU A 56 -15.84 -14.16 -0.48
C LEU A 56 -16.82 -14.40 -1.62
N ALA A 57 -16.33 -14.46 -2.86
CA ALA A 57 -17.14 -14.71 -4.04
C ALA A 57 -17.92 -16.02 -3.97
N LYS A 58 -17.26 -17.10 -3.52
CA LYS A 58 -17.92 -18.41 -3.30
C LYS A 58 -18.96 -18.40 -2.19
N ASN A 59 -18.84 -17.49 -1.22
CA ASN A 59 -19.72 -17.38 -0.05
C ASN A 59 -20.56 -16.10 -0.01
N GLN A 60 -20.70 -15.39 -1.12
CA GLN A 60 -21.33 -14.06 -1.20
C GLN A 60 -22.72 -13.98 -0.52
N LYS A 61 -23.52 -15.04 -0.60
CA LYS A 61 -24.84 -15.10 0.05
C LYS A 61 -24.81 -14.94 1.56
N LYS A 62 -23.66 -15.22 2.20
CA LYS A 62 -23.44 -15.07 3.63
C LYS A 62 -22.99 -13.65 4.00
N LEU A 63 -22.42 -12.90 3.07
CA LEU A 63 -21.82 -11.59 3.32
C LEU A 63 -22.89 -10.57 3.71
N ARG A 64 -22.68 -9.91 4.88
CA ARG A 64 -23.57 -8.90 5.46
C ARG A 64 -23.06 -7.49 5.31
N GLY A 65 -21.75 -7.30 5.14
CA GLY A 65 -21.14 -6.00 4.93
C GLY A 65 -19.63 -6.00 5.13
N PHE A 66 -19.01 -4.91 4.67
CA PHE A 66 -17.65 -4.52 4.97
C PHE A 66 -17.68 -3.49 6.10
N PHE A 67 -16.85 -3.66 7.11
CA PHE A 67 -16.68 -2.75 8.24
C PHE A 67 -15.26 -2.20 8.19
N ILE A 68 -15.13 -0.91 7.98
CA ILE A 68 -13.83 -0.27 7.71
C ILE A 68 -13.38 0.52 8.94
N THR A 69 -12.16 0.25 9.38
CA THR A 69 -11.57 0.87 10.57
C THR A 69 -11.18 2.33 10.33
N HIS A 70 -10.56 2.64 9.21
CA HIS A 70 -10.11 4.00 8.85
C HIS A 70 -9.76 4.12 7.37
N GLY A 71 -9.44 5.34 6.92
CA GLY A 71 -9.32 5.70 5.51
C GLY A 71 -7.94 5.56 4.86
N HIS A 72 -6.98 4.81 5.44
CA HIS A 72 -5.71 4.54 4.77
C HIS A 72 -5.84 3.52 3.64
N GLU A 73 -4.94 3.61 2.66
CA GLU A 73 -4.96 2.78 1.45
C GLU A 73 -4.90 1.28 1.74
N ASP A 74 -4.13 0.89 2.71
CA ASP A 74 -3.97 -0.49 3.15
C ASP A 74 -5.17 -1.05 3.94
N HIS A 75 -6.23 -0.22 4.12
CA HIS A 75 -7.52 -0.57 4.70
C HIS A 75 -8.72 -0.35 3.77
N ILE A 76 -8.63 0.58 2.78
CA ILE A 76 -9.74 0.87 1.86
C ILE A 76 -9.39 0.67 0.38
N GLY A 77 -8.11 0.63 0.04
CA GLY A 77 -7.66 0.78 -1.35
C GLY A 77 -8.09 -0.33 -2.29
N ALA A 78 -8.41 -1.53 -1.80
CA ALA A 78 -8.90 -2.63 -2.63
C ALA A 78 -10.42 -2.60 -2.87
N LEU A 79 -11.18 -1.77 -2.14
CA LEU A 79 -12.65 -1.71 -2.26
C LEU A 79 -13.14 -1.55 -3.71
N PRO A 80 -12.59 -0.64 -4.56
CA PRO A 80 -13.08 -0.49 -5.92
C PRO A 80 -12.98 -1.76 -6.76
N TYR A 81 -11.98 -2.57 -6.51
CA TYR A 81 -11.75 -3.82 -7.22
C TYR A 81 -12.59 -4.96 -6.66
N VAL A 82 -12.65 -5.07 -5.33
CA VAL A 82 -13.38 -6.13 -4.62
C VAL A 82 -14.87 -6.01 -4.79
N LEU A 83 -15.43 -4.79 -4.72
CA LEU A 83 -16.87 -4.54 -4.86
C LEU A 83 -17.41 -4.84 -6.26
N GLN A 84 -16.57 -4.90 -7.28
CA GLN A 84 -16.96 -5.38 -8.61
C GLN A 84 -17.22 -6.89 -8.62
N ALA A 85 -16.47 -7.65 -7.82
CA ALA A 85 -16.62 -9.11 -7.72
C ALA A 85 -17.60 -9.52 -6.62
N VAL A 86 -17.65 -8.78 -5.50
CA VAL A 86 -18.42 -9.13 -4.30
C VAL A 86 -19.00 -7.86 -3.70
N ASN A 87 -20.25 -7.53 -4.05
CA ASN A 87 -20.89 -6.30 -3.57
C ASN A 87 -21.66 -6.54 -2.26
N ALA A 88 -21.45 -5.65 -1.28
CA ALA A 88 -22.17 -5.61 0.00
C ALA A 88 -22.10 -4.20 0.59
N PRO A 89 -22.96 -3.83 1.56
CA PRO A 89 -22.89 -2.54 2.23
C PRO A 89 -21.52 -2.30 2.85
N VAL A 90 -21.04 -1.05 2.77
CA VAL A 90 -19.78 -0.60 3.39
C VAL A 90 -20.13 0.32 4.56
N HIS A 91 -19.75 -0.10 5.75
CA HIS A 91 -19.99 0.59 7.02
C HIS A 91 -18.69 1.24 7.50
N ALA A 92 -18.67 2.55 7.66
CA ALA A 92 -17.52 3.28 8.17
C ALA A 92 -17.91 4.64 8.76
N THR A 93 -16.95 5.34 9.30
CA THR A 93 -17.08 6.71 9.81
C THR A 93 -17.15 7.74 8.67
N PRO A 94 -17.66 8.97 8.90
CA PRO A 94 -17.91 9.95 7.84
C PRO A 94 -16.70 10.25 6.97
N LEU A 95 -15.54 10.51 7.59
CA LEU A 95 -14.31 10.82 6.85
C LEU A 95 -13.85 9.64 6.01
N THR A 96 -13.83 8.45 6.60
CA THR A 96 -13.47 7.20 5.90
C THR A 96 -14.39 6.97 4.69
N LEU A 97 -15.70 7.16 4.83
CA LEU A 97 -16.64 7.07 3.71
C LEU A 97 -16.43 8.15 2.65
N GLY A 98 -16.06 9.36 3.07
CA GLY A 98 -15.72 10.43 2.12
C GLY A 98 -14.54 10.04 1.22
N LEU A 99 -13.50 9.43 1.80
CA LEU A 99 -12.33 8.93 1.05
C LEU A 99 -12.68 7.72 0.17
N ILE A 100 -13.47 6.79 0.68
CA ILE A 100 -13.98 5.65 -0.09
C ILE A 100 -14.80 6.13 -1.29
N LYS A 101 -15.66 7.12 -1.09
CA LYS A 101 -16.50 7.68 -2.16
C LYS A 101 -15.66 8.23 -3.31
N LEU A 102 -14.58 8.98 -3.02
CA LEU A 102 -13.66 9.47 -4.06
C LEU A 102 -13.09 8.33 -4.91
N LYS A 103 -12.68 7.23 -4.26
CA LYS A 103 -12.16 6.05 -4.96
C LYS A 103 -13.23 5.35 -5.80
N LEU A 104 -14.44 5.24 -5.28
CA LEU A 104 -15.55 4.63 -6.01
C LEU A 104 -16.01 5.49 -7.20
N GLU A 105 -15.85 6.83 -7.12
CA GLU A 105 -16.11 7.75 -8.23
C GLU A 105 -15.15 7.47 -9.41
N GLU A 106 -13.87 7.23 -9.15
CA GLU A 106 -12.88 6.91 -10.18
C GLU A 106 -13.19 5.59 -10.93
N HIS A 107 -14.02 4.71 -10.35
CA HIS A 107 -14.40 3.41 -10.90
C HIS A 107 -15.89 3.28 -11.26
N ASP A 108 -16.67 4.37 -11.26
CA ASP A 108 -18.12 4.38 -11.54
C ASP A 108 -18.94 3.43 -10.66
N LEU A 109 -18.58 3.30 -9.37
CA LEU A 109 -19.18 2.38 -8.43
C LEU A 109 -20.06 3.01 -7.36
N VAL A 110 -20.09 4.35 -7.22
CA VAL A 110 -20.84 5.05 -6.16
C VAL A 110 -22.32 4.67 -6.18
N SER A 111 -22.95 4.66 -7.36
CA SER A 111 -24.39 4.34 -7.50
C SER A 111 -24.71 2.86 -7.28
N LYS A 112 -23.70 2.00 -7.28
CA LYS A 112 -23.83 0.55 -7.14
C LYS A 112 -23.50 0.06 -5.73
N THR A 113 -22.93 0.92 -4.87
CA THR A 113 -22.45 0.56 -3.54
C THR A 113 -23.25 1.29 -2.47
N GLN A 114 -23.77 0.55 -1.50
CA GLN A 114 -24.43 1.13 -0.34
C GLN A 114 -23.36 1.56 0.69
N LEU A 115 -23.20 2.85 0.89
CA LEU A 115 -22.33 3.46 1.92
C LEU A 115 -23.20 3.79 3.14
N VAL A 116 -22.83 3.32 4.32
CA VAL A 116 -23.58 3.50 5.57
C VAL A 116 -22.69 4.15 6.61
N THR A 117 -23.05 5.35 7.01
CA THR A 117 -22.29 6.16 7.98
C THR A 117 -22.58 5.74 9.41
N HIS A 118 -21.51 5.62 10.21
CA HIS A 118 -21.57 5.36 11.64
C HIS A 118 -20.59 6.24 12.40
N HIS A 119 -20.84 6.40 13.70
CA HIS A 119 -19.99 7.17 14.61
C HIS A 119 -19.49 6.27 15.75
N PRO A 120 -18.39 6.64 16.44
CA PRO A 120 -18.00 5.97 17.66
C PRO A 120 -19.16 5.89 18.66
N GLY A 121 -19.37 4.71 19.25
CA GLY A 121 -20.51 4.39 20.09
C GLY A 121 -21.67 3.71 19.39
N ASP A 122 -21.76 3.77 18.06
CA ASP A 122 -22.79 3.05 17.30
C ASP A 122 -22.58 1.55 17.35
N VAL A 123 -23.71 0.81 17.37
CA VAL A 123 -23.72 -0.66 17.34
C VAL A 123 -24.59 -1.13 16.18
N VAL A 124 -24.00 -1.84 15.25
CA VAL A 124 -24.61 -2.27 13.98
C VAL A 124 -24.86 -3.77 13.97
N LYS A 125 -26.11 -4.17 13.69
CA LYS A 125 -26.45 -5.59 13.49
C LYS A 125 -26.16 -6.03 12.05
N ALA A 126 -25.37 -7.09 11.91
CA ALA A 126 -25.02 -7.72 10.63
C ALA A 126 -25.21 -9.25 10.71
N GLY A 127 -26.44 -9.72 10.50
CA GLY A 127 -26.81 -11.10 10.75
C GLY A 127 -26.73 -11.48 12.22
N CYS A 128 -25.94 -12.49 12.56
CA CYS A 128 -25.68 -12.91 13.95
C CYS A 128 -24.61 -12.05 14.66
N PHE A 129 -23.94 -11.15 13.94
CA PHE A 129 -22.96 -10.24 14.49
C PHE A 129 -23.58 -8.93 14.94
N SER A 130 -23.00 -8.33 15.98
CA SER A 130 -23.29 -6.96 16.40
C SER A 130 -21.96 -6.25 16.53
N VAL A 131 -21.70 -5.24 15.68
CA VAL A 131 -20.42 -4.56 15.55
C VAL A 131 -20.52 -3.18 16.18
N GLU A 132 -19.73 -2.94 17.21
CA GLU A 132 -19.64 -1.67 17.91
C GLU A 132 -18.40 -0.91 17.43
N PHE A 133 -18.57 0.39 17.16
CA PHE A 133 -17.53 1.31 16.74
C PHE A 133 -16.91 1.99 17.96
N ILE A 134 -15.59 1.87 18.16
CA ILE A 134 -14.86 2.44 19.29
C ILE A 134 -13.83 3.42 18.78
N HIS A 135 -13.84 4.67 19.25
CA HIS A 135 -12.85 5.67 18.84
C HIS A 135 -11.42 5.26 19.21
N VAL A 136 -10.49 5.41 18.26
CA VAL A 136 -9.05 5.26 18.48
C VAL A 136 -8.28 6.38 17.78
N ASN A 137 -7.15 6.78 18.38
CA ASN A 137 -6.22 7.68 17.70
C ASN A 137 -5.41 6.92 16.65
N HIS A 138 -5.20 7.56 15.53
CA HIS A 138 -4.25 7.12 14.52
C HIS A 138 -3.60 8.34 13.83
N SER A 139 -2.87 8.15 12.71
CA SER A 139 -2.32 9.24 11.90
C SER A 139 -3.35 9.87 10.94
N ILE A 140 -4.53 9.31 10.86
CA ILE A 140 -5.71 9.86 10.18
C ILE A 140 -6.83 10.03 11.20
N ALA A 141 -7.61 11.10 11.09
CA ALA A 141 -8.76 11.32 11.94
C ALA A 141 -9.86 10.29 11.70
N ASP A 142 -10.78 10.17 12.67
CA ASP A 142 -12.00 9.37 12.57
C ASP A 142 -11.75 7.85 12.50
N ALA A 143 -10.59 7.39 13.00
CA ALA A 143 -10.26 5.98 13.08
C ALA A 143 -11.02 5.27 14.21
N VAL A 144 -11.38 4.00 13.98
CA VAL A 144 -12.13 3.19 14.94
C VAL A 144 -11.56 1.77 15.08
N ALA A 145 -11.66 1.24 16.29
CA ALA A 145 -11.61 -0.18 16.56
C ALA A 145 -13.01 -0.76 16.55
N PHE A 146 -13.13 -2.08 16.44
CA PHE A 146 -14.40 -2.79 16.51
C PHE A 146 -14.46 -3.75 17.70
N ALA A 147 -15.56 -3.70 18.47
CA ALA A 147 -15.98 -4.80 19.32
C ALA A 147 -17.09 -5.58 18.60
N ILE A 148 -16.76 -6.78 18.16
CA ILE A 148 -17.64 -7.65 17.37
C ILE A 148 -18.23 -8.70 18.29
N HIS A 149 -19.49 -8.50 18.69
CA HIS A 149 -20.21 -9.46 19.50
C HIS A 149 -20.71 -10.61 18.63
N THR A 150 -20.30 -11.81 18.98
CA THR A 150 -20.60 -13.06 18.27
C THR A 150 -21.27 -14.07 19.17
N PRO A 151 -21.91 -15.12 18.66
CA PRO A 151 -22.45 -16.20 19.49
C PRO A 151 -21.40 -16.96 20.32
N VAL A 152 -20.10 -16.78 20.03
CA VAL A 152 -18.98 -17.43 20.76
C VAL A 152 -18.43 -16.51 21.87
N GLY A 153 -18.58 -15.21 21.70
CA GLY A 153 -18.09 -14.17 22.61
C GLY A 153 -17.62 -12.93 21.84
N THR A 154 -17.16 -11.92 22.53
CA THR A 154 -16.74 -10.65 21.96
C THR A 154 -15.33 -10.75 21.40
N VAL A 155 -15.18 -10.42 20.12
CA VAL A 155 -13.90 -10.28 19.41
C VAL A 155 -13.59 -8.80 19.27
N ILE A 156 -12.42 -8.37 19.70
CA ILE A 156 -11.95 -6.99 19.49
C ILE A 156 -10.94 -6.99 18.34
N MET A 157 -11.13 -6.07 17.39
CA MET A 157 -10.15 -5.72 16.35
C MET A 157 -9.78 -4.25 16.55
N THR A 158 -8.51 -3.98 16.86
CA THR A 158 -8.08 -2.62 17.19
C THR A 158 -8.07 -1.68 15.98
N GLY A 159 -8.01 -2.23 14.75
CA GLY A 159 -7.50 -1.43 13.64
C GLY A 159 -6.10 -0.91 13.97
N ASP A 160 -5.68 0.10 13.26
CA ASP A 160 -4.43 0.81 13.54
C ASP A 160 -4.68 1.86 14.61
N PHE A 161 -3.85 1.88 15.64
CA PHE A 161 -4.09 2.78 16.76
C PHE A 161 -2.82 3.22 17.46
N LYS A 162 -2.93 4.32 18.20
CA LYS A 162 -2.01 4.78 19.25
C LYS A 162 -2.80 5.32 20.44
N ILE A 163 -2.13 5.75 21.48
CA ILE A 163 -2.75 6.44 22.62
C ILE A 163 -2.15 7.83 22.71
N ASP A 164 -2.89 8.82 22.23
CA ASP A 164 -2.45 10.23 22.23
C ASP A 164 -3.44 11.08 23.07
N PRO A 165 -3.08 11.41 24.32
CA PRO A 165 -3.97 12.19 25.20
C PRO A 165 -4.11 13.65 24.80
N THR A 166 -3.33 14.12 23.82
CA THR A 166 -3.34 15.52 23.35
C THR A 166 -3.90 15.67 21.93
N SER A 167 -4.48 14.60 21.38
CA SER A 167 -5.11 14.64 20.07
C SER A 167 -6.33 15.55 20.04
N GLU A 168 -6.50 16.34 18.98
CA GLU A 168 -7.62 17.28 18.82
C GLU A 168 -8.97 16.55 18.67
N ASP A 169 -8.97 15.32 18.14
CA ASP A 169 -10.16 14.47 17.97
C ASP A 169 -10.49 13.58 19.19
N GLY A 170 -9.85 13.83 20.32
CA GLY A 170 -10.00 13.04 21.54
C GLY A 170 -9.00 11.90 21.65
N MET A 171 -8.90 11.30 22.83
CA MET A 171 -8.02 10.16 23.10
C MET A 171 -8.71 8.85 22.77
N THR A 172 -7.95 7.83 22.36
CA THR A 172 -8.41 6.43 22.28
C THR A 172 -9.27 6.06 23.50
N ASP A 173 -10.47 5.53 23.27
CA ASP A 173 -11.43 5.23 24.34
C ASP A 173 -11.00 4.03 25.19
N LEU A 174 -10.00 4.26 26.04
CA LEU A 174 -9.50 3.26 27.00
C LEU A 174 -10.58 2.84 27.98
N GLY A 175 -11.54 3.73 28.27
CA GLY A 175 -12.67 3.43 29.13
C GLY A 175 -13.52 2.29 28.58
N ARG A 176 -13.86 2.36 27.30
CA ARG A 176 -14.65 1.30 26.64
C ARG A 176 -13.89 -0.02 26.56
N PHE A 177 -12.59 0.00 26.22
CA PHE A 177 -11.74 -1.20 26.27
C PHE A 177 -11.73 -1.84 27.67
N GLY A 178 -11.62 -1.03 28.72
CA GLY A 178 -11.67 -1.52 30.10
C GLY A 178 -13.03 -2.11 30.50
N MET A 179 -14.14 -1.54 30.02
CA MET A 179 -15.48 -2.09 30.22
C MET A 179 -15.65 -3.43 29.52
N LEU A 180 -15.24 -3.54 28.26
CA LEU A 180 -15.25 -4.79 27.51
C LEU A 180 -14.42 -5.88 28.18
N GLY A 181 -13.27 -5.51 28.77
CA GLY A 181 -12.45 -6.44 29.55
C GLY A 181 -13.14 -6.97 30.81
N LYS A 182 -14.01 -6.18 31.46
CA LYS A 182 -14.86 -6.63 32.57
C LYS A 182 -16.03 -7.50 32.09
N GLU A 183 -16.60 -7.20 30.93
CA GLU A 183 -17.66 -7.99 30.30
C GLU A 183 -17.14 -9.35 29.82
N GLY A 184 -15.85 -9.43 29.45
CA GLY A 184 -15.15 -10.62 28.99
C GLY A 184 -14.87 -10.60 27.49
N VAL A 185 -13.59 -10.47 27.12
CA VAL A 185 -13.12 -10.50 25.73
C VAL A 185 -12.71 -11.91 25.36
N TYR A 186 -13.35 -12.44 24.33
CA TYR A 186 -13.04 -13.78 23.81
C TYR A 186 -11.72 -13.80 23.04
N ALA A 187 -11.56 -12.89 22.08
CA ALA A 187 -10.32 -12.77 21.30
C ALA A 187 -9.98 -11.30 21.04
N LEU A 188 -8.68 -11.02 21.01
CA LEU A 188 -8.12 -9.72 20.61
C LEU A 188 -7.29 -9.92 19.34
N LEU A 189 -7.64 -9.20 18.27
CA LEU A 189 -6.82 -8.99 17.09
C LEU A 189 -6.23 -7.58 17.20
N CYS A 190 -4.89 -7.46 17.29
CA CYS A 190 -4.25 -6.19 17.61
C CYS A 190 -3.10 -5.88 16.65
N ASP A 191 -3.03 -4.61 16.23
CA ASP A 191 -1.95 -4.02 15.44
C ASP A 191 -0.58 -4.36 16.03
N SER A 192 0.35 -4.80 15.18
CA SER A 192 1.70 -5.22 15.58
C SER A 192 2.81 -4.35 14.98
N THR A 193 2.47 -3.32 14.20
CA THR A 193 3.41 -2.56 13.37
C THR A 193 4.60 -2.00 14.15
N ASN A 194 4.35 -1.40 15.31
CA ASN A 194 5.40 -0.79 16.14
C ASN A 194 5.82 -1.61 17.36
N VAL A 195 5.50 -2.88 17.42
CA VAL A 195 5.83 -3.75 18.57
C VAL A 195 7.34 -3.82 18.89
N GLU A 196 8.20 -3.50 17.93
CA GLU A 196 9.66 -3.46 18.13
C GLU A 196 10.12 -2.19 18.87
N ARG A 197 9.29 -1.16 18.94
CA ARG A 197 9.61 0.12 19.58
C ARG A 197 9.21 0.12 21.04
N GLN A 198 10.17 0.42 21.89
CA GLN A 198 9.94 0.56 23.34
C GLN A 198 9.24 1.89 23.65
N GLY A 199 8.58 1.96 24.81
CA GLY A 199 7.94 3.16 25.30
C GLY A 199 6.60 3.43 24.62
N TYR A 200 6.29 4.71 24.47
CA TYR A 200 5.06 5.25 23.89
C TYR A 200 5.32 5.92 22.57
N THR A 201 4.31 5.95 21.73
CA THR A 201 4.32 6.76 20.50
C THR A 201 4.19 8.23 20.88
N PRO A 202 5.09 9.12 20.42
CA PRO A 202 4.97 10.55 20.69
C PRO A 202 3.67 11.14 20.12
N SER A 203 3.21 12.24 20.76
CA SER A 203 2.05 12.99 20.28
C SER A 203 2.36 13.79 19.01
N GLU A 204 1.32 14.06 18.19
CA GLU A 204 1.39 15.01 17.07
C GLU A 204 1.74 16.45 17.50
N SER A 205 1.50 16.82 18.77
CA SER A 205 1.92 18.11 19.32
C SER A 205 3.43 18.35 19.20
N VAL A 206 4.25 17.30 19.33
CA VAL A 206 5.71 17.38 19.13
C VAL A 206 6.07 17.81 17.71
N VAL A 207 5.34 17.30 16.73
CA VAL A 207 5.54 17.70 15.32
C VAL A 207 5.12 19.15 15.10
N SER A 208 4.00 19.55 15.70
CA SER A 208 3.51 20.95 15.62
C SER A 208 4.52 21.94 16.20
N GLU A 209 5.13 21.62 17.35
CA GLU A 209 6.17 22.44 17.96
C GLU A 209 7.44 22.50 17.09
N SER A 210 7.83 21.39 16.50
CA SER A 210 8.97 21.33 15.59
C SER A 210 8.75 22.15 14.33
N LEU A 211 7.58 22.01 13.72
CA LEU A 211 7.20 22.83 12.55
C LEU A 211 7.24 24.32 12.90
N ASP A 212 6.68 24.73 14.04
CA ASP A 212 6.65 26.13 14.47
C ASP A 212 8.07 26.72 14.62
N ARG A 213 9.03 25.94 15.16
CA ARG A 213 10.45 26.35 15.24
C ARG A 213 11.05 26.63 13.86
N HIS A 214 10.75 25.82 12.85
CA HIS A 214 11.24 26.03 11.48
C HIS A 214 10.55 27.20 10.76
N PHE A 215 9.32 27.56 11.15
CA PHE A 215 8.64 28.74 10.62
C PHE A 215 9.16 30.03 11.24
N LYS A 216 9.55 29.97 12.52
CA LYS A 216 9.99 31.15 13.27
C LYS A 216 11.24 31.76 12.68
N GLY A 217 11.12 33.00 12.21
CA GLY A 217 12.23 33.76 11.64
C GLY A 217 12.68 33.34 10.24
N CYS A 218 12.08 32.33 9.62
CA CYS A 218 12.38 31.94 8.25
C CYS A 218 11.96 33.06 7.28
N LYS A 219 12.93 33.56 6.50
CA LYS A 219 12.72 34.64 5.50
C LYS A 219 12.48 34.09 4.08
N ASN A 220 12.52 32.79 3.93
CA ASN A 220 12.35 32.12 2.64
C ASN A 220 10.97 31.48 2.52
N ARG A 221 10.66 31.02 1.33
CA ARG A 221 9.50 30.17 1.07
C ARG A 221 9.68 28.84 1.78
N ILE A 222 8.61 28.37 2.44
CA ILE A 222 8.59 27.08 3.11
C ILE A 222 7.80 26.09 2.25
N ILE A 223 8.32 24.91 2.06
CA ILE A 223 7.63 23.79 1.39
C ILE A 223 7.54 22.64 2.40
N VAL A 224 6.34 22.26 2.78
CA VAL A 224 6.10 21.14 3.68
C VAL A 224 5.53 19.97 2.88
N THR A 225 6.20 18.83 2.93
CA THR A 225 5.67 17.60 2.33
C THR A 225 5.29 16.61 3.41
N THR A 226 4.09 16.05 3.30
CA THR A 226 3.52 15.12 4.27
C THR A 226 2.58 14.13 3.58
N PHE A 227 2.14 13.10 4.30
CA PHE A 227 1.04 12.26 3.86
C PHE A 227 -0.24 13.09 3.74
N ALA A 228 -0.93 12.94 2.62
CA ALA A 228 -2.20 13.64 2.41
C ALA A 228 -3.28 13.24 3.43
N SER A 229 -3.24 12.02 3.93
CA SER A 229 -4.17 11.50 4.94
C SER A 229 -3.96 12.05 6.35
N ASN A 230 -2.77 12.63 6.65
CA ASN A 230 -2.49 13.16 7.99
C ASN A 230 -3.07 14.56 8.18
N MET A 231 -4.35 14.62 8.52
CA MET A 231 -5.10 15.86 8.66
C MET A 231 -4.66 16.71 9.84
N HIS A 232 -4.28 16.10 10.95
CA HIS A 232 -3.75 16.82 12.12
C HIS A 232 -2.50 17.61 11.75
N ARG A 233 -1.63 17.04 10.92
CA ARG A 233 -0.41 17.72 10.45
C ARG A 233 -0.72 18.82 9.45
N ILE A 234 -1.67 18.60 8.55
CA ILE A 234 -2.14 19.61 7.62
C ILE A 234 -2.75 20.78 8.40
N GLN A 235 -3.64 20.49 9.36
CA GLN A 235 -4.22 21.51 10.24
C GLN A 235 -3.14 22.31 10.98
N ALA A 236 -2.15 21.62 11.55
CA ALA A 236 -1.02 22.25 12.22
C ALA A 236 -0.26 23.21 11.30
N VAL A 237 0.04 22.79 10.05
CA VAL A 237 0.71 23.66 9.07
C VAL A 237 -0.12 24.90 8.77
N PHE A 238 -1.43 24.78 8.57
CA PHE A 238 -2.31 25.93 8.33
C PHE A 238 -2.36 26.89 9.53
N ASN A 239 -2.51 26.35 10.74
CA ASN A 239 -2.54 27.13 11.98
C ASN A 239 -1.21 27.88 12.21
N ILE A 240 -0.07 27.19 12.00
CA ILE A 240 1.26 27.78 12.13
C ILE A 240 1.48 28.86 11.06
N ALA A 241 1.17 28.57 9.80
CA ALA A 241 1.28 29.54 8.72
C ALA A 241 0.46 30.82 9.02
N HIS A 242 -0.78 30.67 9.48
CA HIS A 242 -1.63 31.78 9.87
C HIS A 242 -1.00 32.62 10.99
N ARG A 243 -0.49 31.99 12.05
CA ARG A 243 0.19 32.70 13.17
C ARG A 243 1.41 33.51 12.72
N HIS A 244 2.15 32.99 11.72
CA HIS A 244 3.31 33.67 11.14
C HIS A 244 2.94 34.61 9.97
N GLY A 245 1.64 34.84 9.72
CA GLY A 245 1.15 35.73 8.67
C GLY A 245 1.53 35.27 7.27
N ARG A 246 1.57 33.94 7.05
CA ARG A 246 1.89 33.31 5.77
C ARG A 246 0.63 32.80 5.08
N LYS A 247 0.64 32.79 3.76
CA LYS A 247 -0.36 32.14 2.91
C LYS A 247 0.07 30.70 2.62
N VAL A 248 -0.90 29.81 2.46
CA VAL A 248 -0.66 28.38 2.15
C VAL A 248 -1.26 28.07 0.80
N ALA A 249 -0.46 27.55 -0.10
CA ALA A 249 -0.93 26.91 -1.34
C ALA A 249 -0.74 25.39 -1.23
N VAL A 250 -1.62 24.62 -1.85
CA VAL A 250 -1.59 23.16 -1.80
C VAL A 250 -1.31 22.62 -3.19
N THR A 251 -0.57 21.51 -3.29
CA THR A 251 -0.32 20.82 -4.56
C THR A 251 -0.21 19.32 -4.40
N GLY A 252 -0.84 18.62 -5.34
CA GLY A 252 -0.93 17.15 -5.38
C GLY A 252 -2.38 16.69 -5.36
N ARG A 253 -2.77 15.86 -6.34
CA ARG A 253 -4.19 15.43 -6.52
C ARG A 253 -4.80 14.86 -5.24
N SER A 254 -4.09 13.94 -4.58
CA SER A 254 -4.58 13.34 -3.33
C SER A 254 -4.72 14.36 -2.20
N MET A 255 -3.81 15.35 -2.12
CA MET A 255 -3.88 16.42 -1.13
C MET A 255 -5.09 17.32 -1.37
N ASP A 256 -5.33 17.71 -2.63
CA ASP A 256 -6.49 18.54 -3.00
C ASP A 256 -7.81 17.82 -2.69
N ASN A 257 -7.90 16.52 -3.03
CA ASN A 257 -9.09 15.70 -2.78
C ASN A 257 -9.38 15.56 -1.29
N ILE A 258 -8.37 15.24 -0.50
CA ILE A 258 -8.51 15.07 0.95
C ILE A 258 -8.86 16.39 1.63
N LEU A 259 -8.18 17.48 1.25
CA LEU A 259 -8.46 18.80 1.78
C LEU A 259 -9.95 19.17 1.56
N LYS A 260 -10.46 18.94 0.36
CA LYS A 260 -11.87 19.20 0.02
C LYS A 260 -12.82 18.37 0.90
N VAL A 261 -12.64 17.05 0.95
CA VAL A 261 -13.51 16.16 1.73
C VAL A 261 -13.45 16.48 3.22
N ALA A 262 -12.25 16.71 3.75
CA ALA A 262 -12.08 17.01 5.17
C ALA A 262 -12.69 18.36 5.57
N THR A 263 -12.62 19.36 4.69
CA THR A 263 -13.24 20.67 4.93
C THR A 263 -14.77 20.57 4.81
N GLU A 264 -15.29 19.85 3.80
CA GLU A 264 -16.73 19.64 3.64
C GLU A 264 -17.37 18.88 4.81
N LEU A 265 -16.63 17.98 5.44
CA LEU A 265 -17.07 17.16 6.57
C LEU A 265 -16.69 17.74 7.94
N ASP A 266 -16.14 18.96 7.99
CA ASP A 266 -15.76 19.68 9.22
C ASP A 266 -14.63 19.02 10.05
N TYR A 267 -13.77 18.21 9.40
CA TYR A 267 -12.55 17.66 10.02
C TYR A 267 -11.33 18.57 9.87
N LEU A 268 -11.41 19.58 9.02
CA LEU A 268 -10.32 20.52 8.77
C LEU A 268 -10.86 21.95 8.77
N HIS A 269 -10.34 22.78 9.68
CA HIS A 269 -10.74 24.18 9.85
C HIS A 269 -9.65 25.10 9.33
N LEU A 270 -9.82 25.60 8.10
CA LEU A 270 -8.83 26.48 7.50
C LEU A 270 -9.00 27.91 8.02
N PRO A 271 -7.95 28.52 8.63
CA PRO A 271 -8.02 29.91 9.07
C PRO A 271 -8.33 30.84 7.89
N GLU A 272 -9.17 31.83 8.12
CA GLU A 272 -9.59 32.77 7.08
C GLU A 272 -8.40 33.41 6.34
N ASN A 273 -8.57 33.59 5.05
CA ASN A 273 -7.56 34.23 4.18
C ASN A 273 -6.17 33.54 4.20
N THR A 274 -6.07 32.27 4.65
CA THR A 274 -4.79 31.57 4.70
C THR A 274 -4.56 30.73 3.43
N LEU A 275 -5.57 30.00 2.95
CA LEU A 275 -5.49 29.22 1.71
C LEU A 275 -5.51 30.15 0.49
N VAL A 276 -4.63 29.89 -0.48
CA VAL A 276 -4.54 30.60 -1.76
C VAL A 276 -4.41 29.62 -2.92
N ASP A 277 -4.88 30.02 -4.09
CA ASP A 277 -4.72 29.24 -5.31
C ASP A 277 -3.25 29.15 -5.73
N LEU A 278 -2.83 27.99 -6.24
CA LEU A 278 -1.46 27.76 -6.70
C LEU A 278 -1.04 28.70 -7.85
N ASN A 279 -1.99 29.22 -8.63
CA ASN A 279 -1.72 30.22 -9.67
C ASN A 279 -1.30 31.59 -9.10
N GLN A 280 -1.63 31.89 -7.84
CA GLN A 280 -1.36 33.16 -7.19
C GLN A 280 0.02 33.22 -6.49
N ILE A 281 0.71 32.10 -6.33
CA ILE A 281 1.96 32.01 -5.55
C ILE A 281 3.07 32.96 -6.05
N LYS A 282 3.09 33.27 -7.35
CA LYS A 282 4.10 34.17 -7.94
C LYS A 282 3.97 35.62 -7.47
N SER A 283 2.79 36.05 -7.01
CA SER A 283 2.52 37.39 -6.49
C SER A 283 2.77 37.51 -4.99
N ILE A 284 3.02 36.40 -4.29
CA ILE A 284 3.20 36.39 -2.84
C ILE A 284 4.70 36.42 -2.50
N PRO A 285 5.13 37.31 -1.59
CA PRO A 285 6.51 37.36 -1.13
C PRO A 285 6.96 35.99 -0.55
N LYS A 286 8.21 35.62 -0.77
CA LYS A 286 8.76 34.30 -0.35
C LYS A 286 8.59 34.08 1.16
N ASP A 287 8.85 35.09 1.98
CA ASP A 287 8.70 35.02 3.44
C ASP A 287 7.24 34.97 3.91
N LYS A 288 6.28 35.07 2.98
CA LYS A 288 4.84 34.99 3.22
C LYS A 288 4.18 33.76 2.57
N LEU A 289 4.95 32.87 2.00
CA LEU A 289 4.43 31.71 1.27
C LEU A 289 4.85 30.39 1.92
N VAL A 290 3.87 29.50 2.06
CA VAL A 290 4.02 28.09 2.38
C VAL A 290 3.39 27.27 1.26
N ILE A 291 4.03 26.18 0.86
CA ILE A 291 3.45 25.21 -0.07
C ILE A 291 3.36 23.87 0.65
N VAL A 292 2.17 23.30 0.72
CA VAL A 292 1.95 21.93 1.21
C VAL A 292 1.86 20.99 0.02
N SER A 293 2.62 19.91 0.04
CA SER A 293 2.72 19.00 -1.10
C SER A 293 2.69 17.52 -0.70
N THR A 294 2.35 16.67 -1.68
CA THR A 294 2.54 15.23 -1.63
C THR A 294 3.95 14.84 -2.07
N GLY A 295 4.32 13.56 -1.92
CA GLY A 295 5.61 13.02 -2.37
C GLY A 295 6.60 12.80 -1.24
N SER A 296 6.13 12.70 -0.01
CA SER A 296 6.97 12.44 1.16
C SER A 296 7.62 11.06 1.16
N GLN A 297 7.14 10.14 0.34
CA GLN A 297 7.68 8.78 0.17
C GLN A 297 8.56 8.61 -1.08
N GLY A 298 8.77 9.68 -1.82
CA GLY A 298 9.60 9.66 -3.02
C GLY A 298 8.93 9.00 -4.22
N GLU A 299 7.61 8.93 -4.22
CA GLU A 299 6.80 8.34 -5.29
C GLU A 299 7.05 9.08 -6.60
N ASP A 300 7.30 8.33 -7.66
CA ASP A 300 7.43 8.87 -9.00
C ASP A 300 6.19 9.68 -9.39
N MET A 301 6.40 10.80 -10.06
CA MET A 301 5.33 11.72 -10.49
C MET A 301 4.56 12.44 -9.37
N SER A 302 4.90 12.25 -8.10
CA SER A 302 4.34 13.05 -6.98
C SER A 302 4.69 14.54 -7.12
N ALA A 303 4.03 15.40 -6.33
CA ALA A 303 4.28 16.83 -6.43
C ALA A 303 5.73 17.19 -6.08
N LEU A 304 6.29 16.66 -4.97
CA LEU A 304 7.69 16.89 -4.59
C LEU A 304 8.68 16.33 -5.61
N TYR A 305 8.44 15.13 -6.14
CA TYR A 305 9.26 14.54 -7.20
C TYR A 305 9.33 15.47 -8.41
N ARG A 306 8.16 15.92 -8.92
CA ARG A 306 8.10 16.83 -10.06
C ARG A 306 8.78 18.17 -9.80
N MET A 307 8.72 18.70 -8.58
CA MET A 307 9.44 19.91 -8.18
C MET A 307 10.95 19.67 -8.17
N ALA A 308 11.42 18.56 -7.59
CA ALA A 308 12.83 18.21 -7.54
C ALA A 308 13.44 18.03 -8.93
N PHE A 309 12.72 17.39 -9.85
CA PHE A 309 13.18 17.12 -11.23
C PHE A 309 12.71 18.16 -12.27
N SER A 310 12.28 19.36 -11.85
CA SER A 310 11.87 20.48 -12.73
C SER A 310 10.75 20.14 -13.72
N SER A 311 9.89 19.20 -13.39
CA SER A 311 8.73 18.81 -14.20
C SER A 311 7.38 19.29 -13.62
N HIS A 312 7.39 20.01 -12.49
CA HIS A 312 6.20 20.60 -11.93
C HIS A 312 5.81 21.89 -12.67
N ARG A 313 4.55 21.99 -13.10
CA ARG A 313 4.09 23.08 -14.01
C ARG A 313 4.11 24.46 -13.39
N GLN A 314 3.89 24.60 -12.08
CA GLN A 314 3.65 25.89 -11.40
C GLN A 314 4.69 26.21 -10.33
N VAL A 315 5.34 25.21 -9.74
CA VAL A 315 6.31 25.38 -8.66
C VAL A 315 7.67 24.93 -9.14
N GLU A 316 8.63 25.85 -9.11
CA GLU A 316 10.06 25.59 -9.33
C GLU A 316 10.81 25.78 -8.02
N ILE A 317 11.69 24.84 -7.68
CA ILE A 317 12.58 24.94 -6.51
C ILE A 317 13.62 26.02 -6.77
N GLN A 318 13.78 26.89 -5.80
CA GLN A 318 14.71 28.02 -5.87
C GLN A 318 15.77 27.91 -4.77
N PRO A 319 16.98 28.46 -4.99
CA PRO A 319 17.99 28.57 -3.94
C PRO A 319 17.43 29.26 -2.70
N GLY A 320 17.69 28.64 -1.54
CA GLY A 320 17.22 29.09 -0.25
C GLY A 320 15.78 28.68 0.11
N ASP A 321 15.06 27.96 -0.75
CA ASP A 321 13.77 27.37 -0.32
C ASP A 321 14.00 26.44 0.89
N HIS A 322 13.15 26.59 1.90
CA HIS A 322 13.19 25.80 3.13
C HIS A 322 12.18 24.64 3.01
N ILE A 323 12.70 23.42 2.81
CA ILE A 323 11.87 22.25 2.50
C ILE A 323 11.85 21.32 3.71
N ILE A 324 10.66 21.05 4.23
CA ILE A 324 10.43 20.19 5.40
C ILE A 324 9.76 18.89 4.93
N ILE A 325 10.45 17.76 5.07
CA ILE A 325 9.90 16.42 4.82
C ILE A 325 9.34 15.89 6.13
N SER A 326 8.04 16.09 6.33
CA SER A 326 7.34 15.71 7.55
C SER A 326 6.75 14.31 7.43
N ALA A 327 7.61 13.32 7.17
CA ALA A 327 7.28 11.91 7.05
C ALA A 327 8.53 11.05 7.31
N SER A 328 8.33 9.82 7.77
CA SER A 328 9.39 8.80 7.77
C SER A 328 9.25 7.91 6.54
N ALA A 329 10.37 7.43 6.02
CA ALA A 329 10.37 6.47 4.92
C ALA A 329 9.60 5.20 5.32
N ILE A 330 8.69 4.78 4.49
CA ILE A 330 8.15 3.41 4.51
C ILE A 330 9.28 2.48 4.05
N PRO A 331 9.49 1.30 4.69
CA PRO A 331 10.51 0.37 4.26
C PRO A 331 10.46 0.08 2.75
N GLY A 332 11.60 0.23 2.06
CA GLY A 332 11.72 0.13 0.60
C GLY A 332 11.83 1.48 -0.13
N ASN A 333 11.33 2.59 0.44
CA ASN A 333 11.31 3.90 -0.20
C ASN A 333 12.56 4.76 0.06
N GLU A 334 13.51 4.28 0.88
CA GLU A 334 14.67 5.05 1.33
C GLU A 334 15.52 5.58 0.17
N LYS A 335 15.72 4.77 -0.88
CA LYS A 335 16.49 5.15 -2.06
C LYS A 335 15.81 6.27 -2.86
N SER A 336 14.51 6.16 -3.07
CA SER A 336 13.71 7.15 -3.80
C SER A 336 13.71 8.49 -3.08
N ILE A 337 13.49 8.48 -1.76
CA ILE A 337 13.52 9.69 -0.92
C ILE A 337 14.92 10.31 -0.95
N SER A 338 15.99 9.52 -0.76
CA SER A 338 17.37 10.00 -0.81
C SER A 338 17.70 10.65 -2.16
N ARG A 339 17.22 10.11 -3.27
CA ARG A 339 17.39 10.67 -4.60
C ARG A 339 16.74 12.07 -4.70
N ILE A 340 15.51 12.21 -4.21
CA ILE A 340 14.81 13.50 -4.20
C ILE A 340 15.56 14.52 -3.35
N ILE A 341 15.96 14.16 -2.14
CA ILE A 341 16.70 15.03 -1.23
C ILE A 341 17.98 15.56 -1.93
N ASN A 342 18.74 14.69 -2.57
CA ASN A 342 19.95 15.10 -3.30
C ASN A 342 19.64 16.09 -4.44
N GLU A 343 18.56 15.91 -5.18
CA GLU A 343 18.16 16.86 -6.23
C GLU A 343 17.73 18.22 -5.65
N LEU A 344 17.04 18.23 -4.51
CA LEU A 344 16.67 19.47 -3.82
C LEU A 344 17.92 20.26 -3.35
N TYR A 345 18.92 19.57 -2.78
CA TYR A 345 20.19 20.20 -2.43
C TYR A 345 20.94 20.74 -3.66
N ARG A 346 20.96 20.02 -4.78
CA ARG A 346 21.55 20.52 -6.06
C ARG A 346 20.91 21.81 -6.55
N LYS A 347 19.64 22.03 -6.24
CA LYS A 347 18.92 23.28 -6.54
C LYS A 347 19.16 24.40 -5.51
N GLY A 348 19.98 24.15 -4.49
CA GLY A 348 20.31 25.11 -3.44
C GLY A 348 19.22 25.28 -2.38
N ALA A 349 18.29 24.32 -2.26
CA ALA A 349 17.33 24.30 -1.17
C ALA A 349 17.96 23.82 0.15
N GLU A 350 17.42 24.30 1.26
CA GLU A 350 17.67 23.79 2.59
C GLU A 350 16.62 22.71 2.90
N VAL A 351 17.06 21.46 3.16
CA VAL A 351 16.11 20.34 3.33
C VAL A 351 16.22 19.78 4.75
N ILE A 352 15.10 19.77 5.45
CA ILE A 352 14.96 19.26 6.81
C ILE A 352 14.18 17.93 6.75
N TYR A 353 14.83 16.82 7.12
CA TYR A 353 14.26 15.47 7.00
C TYR A 353 14.73 14.50 8.10
N ASP A 354 15.51 14.96 9.06
CA ASP A 354 16.08 14.13 10.12
C ASP A 354 15.01 13.74 11.15
N LYS A 355 15.06 12.47 11.59
CA LYS A 355 14.22 11.97 12.68
C LYS A 355 14.44 12.71 14.00
N LEU A 356 15.64 13.23 14.22
CA LEU A 356 16.02 13.98 15.43
C LEU A 356 15.29 15.34 15.53
N GLU A 357 14.84 15.87 14.39
CA GLU A 357 14.09 17.13 14.35
C GLU A 357 12.64 17.01 14.86
N GLY A 358 12.15 15.78 15.10
CA GLY A 358 10.79 15.56 15.60
C GLY A 358 9.69 15.94 14.59
N LEU A 359 9.97 15.83 13.30
CA LEU A 359 9.05 16.22 12.21
C LEU A 359 8.04 15.14 11.83
N HIS A 360 8.15 13.96 12.44
CA HIS A 360 7.24 12.85 12.19
C HIS A 360 7.06 12.00 13.45
N VAL A 361 5.82 11.60 13.68
CA VAL A 361 5.45 10.59 14.67
C VAL A 361 4.63 9.49 13.99
N SER A 362 4.74 8.28 14.50
CA SER A 362 3.97 7.13 13.99
C SER A 362 2.49 7.24 14.37
N GLY A 363 1.63 6.60 13.58
CA GLY A 363 0.21 6.38 13.94
C GLY A 363 -0.02 5.11 14.76
N HIS A 364 1.00 4.24 14.92
CA HIS A 364 0.86 2.92 15.54
C HIS A 364 1.42 2.87 16.96
N ALA A 365 0.80 2.05 17.79
CA ALA A 365 1.13 1.85 19.18
C ALA A 365 2.50 1.20 19.39
N CYS A 366 3.33 1.79 20.26
CA CYS A 366 4.55 1.18 20.78
C CYS A 366 4.25 0.19 21.93
N GLN A 367 5.30 -0.47 22.46
CA GLN A 367 5.12 -1.59 23.41
C GLN A 367 4.28 -1.26 24.64
N GLU A 368 4.43 -0.07 25.24
CA GLU A 368 3.68 0.27 26.47
C GLU A 368 2.18 0.48 26.16
N GLU A 369 1.86 1.03 24.99
CA GLU A 369 0.47 1.21 24.55
C GLU A 369 -0.18 -0.15 24.24
N LEU A 370 0.54 -1.07 23.59
CA LEU A 370 0.10 -2.44 23.36
C LEU A 370 -0.18 -3.16 24.70
N LYS A 371 0.70 -3.01 25.70
CA LYS A 371 0.51 -3.58 27.03
C LYS A 371 -0.75 -3.02 27.70
N ILE A 372 -1.05 -1.72 27.55
CA ILE A 372 -2.27 -1.11 28.09
C ILE A 372 -3.50 -1.78 27.50
N ILE A 373 -3.59 -1.95 26.18
CA ILE A 373 -4.75 -2.61 25.55
C ILE A 373 -4.89 -4.06 26.02
N HIS A 374 -3.80 -4.82 26.09
CA HIS A 374 -3.82 -6.17 26.63
C HIS A 374 -4.30 -6.22 28.10
N ALA A 375 -3.81 -5.29 28.94
CA ALA A 375 -4.18 -5.23 30.37
C ALA A 375 -5.64 -4.83 30.57
N LEU A 376 -6.18 -3.93 29.75
CA LEU A 376 -7.57 -3.49 29.80
C LEU A 376 -8.52 -4.58 29.30
N THR A 377 -8.23 -5.19 28.16
CA THR A 377 -9.13 -6.16 27.50
C THR A 377 -9.05 -7.56 28.09
N LYS A 378 -7.90 -7.97 28.65
CA LYS A 378 -7.65 -9.29 29.25
C LYS A 378 -8.19 -10.43 28.38
N PRO A 379 -7.81 -10.52 27.10
CA PRO A 379 -8.44 -11.42 26.16
C PRO A 379 -8.15 -12.89 26.51
N LYS A 380 -9.12 -13.76 26.28
CA LYS A 380 -8.92 -15.21 26.42
C LYS A 380 -7.97 -15.76 25.34
N PHE A 381 -8.09 -15.26 24.11
CA PHE A 381 -7.23 -15.60 22.98
C PHE A 381 -6.64 -14.33 22.36
N PHE A 382 -5.43 -14.45 21.83
CA PHE A 382 -4.74 -13.34 21.17
C PHE A 382 -4.26 -13.75 19.78
N ILE A 383 -4.48 -12.88 18.81
CA ILE A 383 -4.08 -13.04 17.41
C ILE A 383 -3.40 -11.72 17.00
N PRO A 384 -2.05 -11.68 16.93
CA PRO A 384 -1.35 -10.52 16.41
C PRO A 384 -1.66 -10.37 14.93
N VAL A 385 -1.97 -9.15 14.48
CA VAL A 385 -2.28 -8.80 13.09
C VAL A 385 -1.49 -7.57 12.66
N HIS A 386 -1.60 -7.19 11.40
CA HIS A 386 -0.98 -5.99 10.80
C HIS A 386 0.53 -5.93 11.04
N GLY A 387 1.28 -6.78 10.34
CA GLY A 387 2.72 -6.81 10.45
C GLY A 387 3.39 -8.00 9.76
N GLU A 388 4.69 -7.84 9.51
CA GLU A 388 5.55 -8.93 9.06
C GLU A 388 5.71 -10.01 10.14
N GLN A 389 6.19 -11.18 9.77
CA GLN A 389 6.38 -12.31 10.69
C GLN A 389 7.18 -11.94 11.95
N ARG A 390 8.18 -11.08 11.84
CA ARG A 390 8.96 -10.59 12.98
C ARG A 390 8.11 -9.78 13.98
N HIS A 391 7.18 -8.98 13.47
CA HIS A 391 6.28 -8.18 14.30
C HIS A 391 5.29 -9.07 15.03
N LEU A 392 4.65 -10.02 14.31
CA LEU A 392 3.69 -10.97 14.89
C LEU A 392 4.35 -11.82 16.00
N GLN A 393 5.56 -12.31 15.78
CA GLN A 393 6.32 -13.08 16.76
C GLN A 393 6.70 -12.26 18.00
N LYS A 394 7.12 -11.00 17.81
CA LYS A 394 7.47 -10.11 18.92
C LYS A 394 6.24 -9.71 19.73
N HIS A 395 5.09 -9.47 19.08
CA HIS A 395 3.86 -9.19 19.79
C HIS A 395 3.36 -10.41 20.57
N ALA A 396 3.47 -11.61 20.00
CA ALA A 396 3.21 -12.84 20.74
C ALA A 396 4.16 -13.02 21.95
N ALA A 397 5.43 -12.63 21.80
CA ALA A 397 6.37 -12.65 22.93
C ALA A 397 5.99 -11.64 24.02
N LEU A 398 5.57 -10.43 23.65
CA LEU A 398 5.08 -9.40 24.56
C LEU A 398 3.87 -9.90 25.35
N ALA A 399 2.89 -10.51 24.69
CA ALA A 399 1.71 -11.09 25.35
C ALA A 399 2.10 -12.20 26.35
N ARG A 400 3.10 -13.05 26.01
CA ARG A 400 3.65 -14.06 26.94
C ARG A 400 4.32 -13.41 28.17
N GLN A 401 5.09 -12.34 27.96
CA GLN A 401 5.70 -11.60 29.08
C GLN A 401 4.66 -11.00 30.02
N MET A 402 3.48 -10.64 29.51
CA MET A 402 2.34 -10.18 30.30
C MET A 402 1.58 -11.32 31.01
N GLY A 403 2.04 -12.56 30.90
CA GLY A 403 1.46 -13.72 31.58
C GLY A 403 0.39 -14.47 30.78
N MET A 404 0.19 -14.14 29.50
CA MET A 404 -0.76 -14.87 28.66
C MET A 404 -0.26 -16.30 28.36
N ASN A 405 -1.15 -17.28 28.48
CA ASN A 405 -0.82 -18.68 28.19
C ASN A 405 -0.43 -18.82 26.71
N PRO A 406 0.77 -19.37 26.39
CA PRO A 406 1.22 -19.54 25.00
C PRO A 406 0.25 -20.32 24.10
N LYS A 407 -0.55 -21.24 24.67
CA LYS A 407 -1.57 -22.00 23.91
C LYS A 407 -2.75 -21.15 23.45
N ASN A 408 -2.92 -19.97 24.01
CA ASN A 408 -3.98 -19.03 23.68
C ASN A 408 -3.51 -17.93 22.73
N ILE A 409 -2.26 -17.94 22.31
CA ILE A 409 -1.68 -17.01 21.32
C ILE A 409 -1.57 -17.72 19.98
N LEU A 410 -2.26 -17.21 18.97
CA LEU A 410 -2.32 -17.81 17.64
C LEU A 410 -1.65 -16.89 16.63
N ILE A 411 -0.51 -17.31 16.11
CA ILE A 411 0.12 -16.66 14.96
C ILE A 411 -0.38 -17.42 13.73
N ALA A 412 -1.06 -16.70 12.85
CA ALA A 412 -1.67 -17.26 11.65
C ALA A 412 -0.97 -16.71 10.40
N ASP A 413 -1.15 -17.41 9.29
CA ASP A 413 -0.78 -16.96 7.95
C ASP A 413 -2.00 -16.46 7.19
N THR A 414 -1.79 -15.68 6.15
CA THR A 414 -2.86 -15.27 5.22
C THR A 414 -3.55 -16.52 4.66
N GLY A 415 -4.88 -16.55 4.73
CA GLY A 415 -5.71 -17.69 4.34
C GLY A 415 -5.91 -18.76 5.42
N SER A 416 -5.27 -18.64 6.58
CA SER A 416 -5.52 -19.57 7.70
C SER A 416 -6.95 -19.43 8.22
N VAL A 417 -7.60 -20.57 8.48
CA VAL A 417 -8.91 -20.62 9.16
C VAL A 417 -8.69 -20.83 10.65
N ILE A 418 -9.03 -19.84 11.45
CA ILE A 418 -9.01 -19.93 12.90
C ILE A 418 -10.42 -20.30 13.37
N GLU A 419 -10.63 -21.53 13.80
CA GLU A 419 -11.92 -22.01 14.32
C GLU A 419 -12.02 -21.79 15.82
N CYS A 420 -13.09 -21.11 16.22
CA CYS A 420 -13.36 -20.71 17.58
C CYS A 420 -14.68 -21.30 18.09
N THR A 421 -14.64 -21.87 19.28
CA THR A 421 -15.80 -22.31 20.08
C THR A 421 -15.79 -21.56 21.41
N PRO A 422 -16.83 -21.58 22.24
CA PRO A 422 -16.76 -20.90 23.54
C PRO A 422 -15.57 -21.33 24.43
N LYS A 423 -14.99 -22.51 24.18
CA LYS A 423 -13.90 -23.07 25.00
C LYS A 423 -12.53 -22.98 24.32
N THR A 424 -12.45 -23.10 22.98
CA THR A 424 -11.20 -23.29 22.24
C THR A 424 -11.13 -22.38 21.02
N CYS A 425 -9.94 -21.93 20.68
CA CYS A 425 -9.62 -21.25 19.43
C CYS A 425 -8.35 -21.88 18.85
N LYS A 426 -8.37 -22.30 17.59
CA LYS A 426 -7.25 -23.05 16.98
C LYS A 426 -7.20 -22.91 15.46
N LEU A 427 -6.03 -23.06 14.89
CA LEU A 427 -5.85 -23.19 13.45
C LEU A 427 -6.46 -24.52 12.97
N ALA A 428 -7.29 -24.50 11.93
CA ALA A 428 -8.11 -25.65 11.50
C ALA A 428 -8.10 -25.92 10.00
N GLY A 429 -7.32 -25.20 9.22
CA GLY A 429 -7.23 -25.36 7.77
C GLY A 429 -6.90 -24.06 7.07
N THR A 430 -7.06 -24.03 5.76
CA THR A 430 -6.80 -22.86 4.92
C THR A 430 -7.89 -22.67 3.88
N VAL A 431 -8.03 -21.42 3.40
CA VAL A 431 -8.85 -21.05 2.25
C VAL A 431 -7.95 -20.47 1.15
N PRO A 432 -8.42 -20.40 -0.11
CA PRO A 432 -7.74 -19.64 -1.13
C PRO A 432 -7.54 -18.21 -0.66
N ALA A 433 -6.31 -17.77 -0.65
CA ALA A 433 -5.87 -16.42 -0.30
C ALA A 433 -4.52 -16.16 -0.97
N GLY A 434 -4.21 -14.92 -1.26
CA GLY A 434 -2.95 -14.57 -1.92
C GLY A 434 -2.96 -13.13 -2.40
N LYS A 435 -2.12 -12.91 -3.41
CA LYS A 435 -1.93 -11.61 -4.05
C LYS A 435 -2.58 -11.65 -5.44
N ILE A 436 -3.50 -10.75 -5.72
CA ILE A 436 -4.01 -10.45 -7.05
C ILE A 436 -3.32 -9.17 -7.50
N LEU A 437 -2.65 -9.23 -8.64
CA LEU A 437 -1.91 -8.10 -9.20
C LEU A 437 -2.82 -7.25 -10.07
N VAL A 438 -2.69 -5.94 -9.97
CA VAL A 438 -3.41 -4.97 -10.79
C VAL A 438 -2.38 -4.18 -11.61
N ASP A 439 -2.61 -4.11 -12.91
CA ASP A 439 -1.78 -3.40 -13.89
C ASP A 439 -2.71 -2.62 -14.83
N GLY A 440 -2.77 -1.31 -14.71
CA GLY A 440 -3.72 -0.45 -15.39
C GLY A 440 -5.17 -0.86 -15.10
N THR A 441 -5.90 -1.29 -16.12
CA THR A 441 -7.27 -1.79 -16.00
C THR A 441 -7.36 -3.29 -15.79
N GLY A 442 -6.24 -4.02 -15.90
CA GLY A 442 -6.16 -5.47 -15.74
C GLY A 442 -6.12 -5.88 -14.28
N VAL A 443 -7.00 -6.79 -13.87
CA VAL A 443 -7.06 -7.33 -12.52
C VAL A 443 -6.84 -8.83 -12.56
N GLY A 444 -5.66 -9.31 -12.10
CA GLY A 444 -5.32 -10.72 -12.00
C GLY A 444 -4.90 -11.39 -13.33
N ASP A 445 -4.71 -10.62 -14.38
CA ASP A 445 -4.19 -11.08 -15.69
C ASP A 445 -2.66 -11.15 -15.73
N VAL A 446 -1.98 -10.47 -14.80
CA VAL A 446 -0.53 -10.54 -14.61
C VAL A 446 -0.20 -11.68 -13.65
N GLY A 447 0.25 -12.82 -14.19
CA GLY A 447 0.69 -13.96 -13.40
C GLY A 447 2.21 -14.08 -13.29
N SER A 448 2.69 -15.14 -12.61
CA SER A 448 4.11 -15.41 -12.40
C SER A 448 4.93 -15.53 -13.69
N VAL A 449 4.32 -16.00 -14.77
CA VAL A 449 4.96 -16.10 -16.10
C VAL A 449 5.23 -14.70 -16.65
N VAL A 450 4.23 -13.83 -16.63
CA VAL A 450 4.36 -12.45 -17.12
C VAL A 450 5.40 -11.68 -16.32
N LEU A 451 5.37 -11.78 -14.98
CA LEU A 451 6.38 -11.15 -14.12
C LEU A 451 7.80 -11.65 -14.41
N ARG A 452 7.97 -12.95 -14.57
CA ARG A 452 9.26 -13.55 -14.92
C ARG A 452 9.76 -13.02 -16.26
N ASP A 453 8.89 -12.93 -17.26
CA ASP A 453 9.25 -12.42 -18.58
C ASP A 453 9.60 -10.93 -18.53
N ARG A 454 8.83 -10.11 -17.81
CA ARG A 454 9.15 -8.69 -17.57
C ARG A 454 10.50 -8.52 -16.87
N LYS A 455 10.76 -9.32 -15.84
CA LYS A 455 12.05 -9.34 -15.13
C LYS A 455 13.21 -9.69 -16.06
N HIS A 456 13.05 -10.71 -16.86
CA HIS A 456 14.05 -11.13 -17.85
C HIS A 456 14.33 -10.03 -18.88
N LEU A 457 13.27 -9.43 -19.42
CA LEU A 457 13.37 -8.29 -20.34
C LEU A 457 14.08 -7.08 -19.72
N ALA A 458 13.79 -6.79 -18.43
CA ALA A 458 14.43 -5.68 -17.74
C ALA A 458 15.91 -5.92 -17.43
N GLN A 459 16.32 -7.17 -17.18
CA GLN A 459 17.70 -7.52 -16.85
C GLN A 459 18.62 -7.61 -18.08
N ASP A 460 18.20 -8.36 -19.09
CA ASP A 460 19.07 -8.75 -20.21
C ASP A 460 18.56 -8.27 -21.58
N GLY A 461 17.36 -7.71 -21.64
CA GLY A 461 16.76 -7.26 -22.89
C GLY A 461 16.27 -8.40 -23.80
N MET A 462 16.04 -8.09 -25.08
CA MET A 462 15.53 -9.06 -26.05
C MET A 462 16.21 -8.95 -27.41
N ILE A 463 16.21 -10.08 -28.11
CA ILE A 463 16.64 -10.22 -29.51
C ILE A 463 15.50 -10.89 -30.27
N VAL A 464 15.03 -10.23 -31.35
CA VAL A 464 14.08 -10.82 -32.28
C VAL A 464 14.87 -11.31 -33.51
N VAL A 465 14.61 -12.55 -33.93
CA VAL A 465 15.20 -13.18 -35.12
C VAL A 465 14.09 -13.40 -36.13
N CYS A 466 14.06 -12.61 -37.19
CA CYS A 466 13.05 -12.71 -38.24
C CYS A 466 13.59 -13.52 -39.44
N VAL A 467 12.84 -14.52 -39.90
CA VAL A 467 13.20 -15.33 -41.03
C VAL A 467 11.97 -15.69 -41.88
N ASN A 468 12.09 -15.65 -43.19
CA ASN A 468 11.07 -16.12 -44.12
C ASN A 468 11.51 -17.47 -44.69
N LEU A 469 10.66 -18.48 -44.60
CA LEU A 469 10.87 -19.81 -45.16
C LEU A 469 9.89 -20.07 -46.30
N SER A 470 10.34 -20.85 -47.30
CA SER A 470 9.49 -21.36 -48.37
C SER A 470 8.50 -22.39 -47.87
N SER A 471 7.22 -22.24 -48.24
CA SER A 471 6.17 -23.23 -47.96
C SER A 471 6.33 -24.54 -48.76
N GLU A 472 7.13 -24.55 -49.84
CA GLU A 472 7.31 -25.72 -50.69
C GLU A 472 8.37 -26.68 -50.13
N ASP A 473 9.52 -26.16 -49.70
CA ASP A 473 10.69 -26.97 -49.33
C ASP A 473 11.35 -26.57 -48.00
N GLY A 474 10.82 -25.56 -47.31
CA GLY A 474 11.37 -25.08 -46.03
C GLY A 474 12.70 -24.33 -46.19
N SER A 475 13.12 -23.98 -47.41
CA SER A 475 14.33 -23.20 -47.63
C SER A 475 14.20 -21.75 -47.15
N VAL A 476 15.33 -21.13 -46.77
CA VAL A 476 15.35 -19.73 -46.33
C VAL A 476 15.23 -18.81 -47.53
N LEU A 477 14.12 -18.06 -47.63
CA LEU A 477 13.89 -17.09 -48.70
C LEU A 477 14.50 -15.72 -48.39
N SER A 478 14.45 -15.30 -47.13
CA SER A 478 15.08 -14.06 -46.66
C SER A 478 15.33 -14.07 -45.15
N GLY A 479 16.31 -13.29 -44.71
CA GLY A 479 16.79 -13.25 -43.34
C GLY A 479 17.95 -14.25 -43.08
N PRO A 480 18.27 -14.63 -41.81
CA PRO A 480 17.67 -14.08 -40.59
C PRO A 480 18.05 -12.62 -40.36
N ASP A 481 17.07 -11.79 -40.05
CA ASP A 481 17.30 -10.42 -39.63
C ASP A 481 17.16 -10.33 -38.10
N LEU A 482 18.07 -9.56 -37.48
CA LEU A 482 18.18 -9.48 -36.02
C LEU A 482 17.82 -8.07 -35.56
N ILE A 483 16.95 -7.99 -34.55
CA ILE A 483 16.58 -6.74 -33.86
C ILE A 483 16.89 -6.88 -32.37
N SER A 484 17.74 -5.99 -31.86
CA SER A 484 18.07 -5.94 -30.42
C SER A 484 17.33 -4.80 -29.72
N ARG A 485 16.77 -5.06 -28.55
CA ARG A 485 16.20 -4.06 -27.65
C ARG A 485 16.61 -4.35 -26.21
N GLY A 486 17.15 -3.33 -25.54
CA GLY A 486 17.57 -3.44 -24.13
C GLY A 486 18.78 -4.34 -23.87
N PHE A 487 19.34 -5.03 -24.87
CA PHE A 487 20.50 -5.89 -24.74
C PHE A 487 21.81 -5.16 -25.11
N VAL A 488 21.99 -4.81 -26.39
CA VAL A 488 23.12 -4.05 -26.91
C VAL A 488 22.65 -3.00 -27.90
N TYR A 489 23.41 -1.90 -28.01
CA TYR A 489 23.19 -0.91 -29.08
C TYR A 489 23.80 -1.45 -30.35
N MET A 490 22.97 -1.67 -31.38
CA MET A 490 23.36 -2.42 -32.56
C MET A 490 24.52 -1.77 -33.33
N LYS A 491 24.53 -0.43 -33.47
CA LYS A 491 25.58 0.30 -34.18
C LYS A 491 26.98 0.22 -33.57
N ASP A 492 27.08 0.00 -32.27
CA ASP A 492 28.34 -0.11 -31.55
C ASP A 492 28.81 -1.56 -31.39
N ASN A 493 28.04 -2.54 -31.89
CA ASN A 493 28.29 -3.97 -31.71
C ASN A 493 28.04 -4.76 -33.00
N GLU A 494 28.50 -4.22 -34.15
CA GLU A 494 28.29 -4.85 -35.46
C GLU A 494 28.86 -6.26 -35.53
N ASP A 495 30.09 -6.48 -35.04
CA ASP A 495 30.73 -7.80 -35.01
C ASP A 495 29.89 -8.84 -34.24
N LEU A 496 29.28 -8.45 -33.12
CA LEU A 496 28.43 -9.33 -32.33
C LEU A 496 27.12 -9.63 -33.09
N MET A 497 26.56 -8.64 -33.78
CA MET A 497 25.33 -8.81 -34.55
C MET A 497 25.57 -9.72 -35.75
N ASP A 498 26.69 -9.57 -36.45
CA ASP A 498 27.08 -10.44 -37.58
C ASP A 498 27.34 -11.88 -37.12
N ALA A 499 28.04 -12.06 -35.99
CA ALA A 499 28.23 -13.39 -35.44
C ALA A 499 26.92 -14.06 -35.05
N MET A 500 25.97 -13.34 -34.44
CA MET A 500 24.64 -13.86 -34.16
C MET A 500 23.87 -14.23 -35.41
N LYS A 501 23.97 -13.41 -36.48
CA LYS A 501 23.35 -13.69 -37.78
C LYS A 501 23.91 -14.98 -38.40
N MET A 502 25.21 -15.16 -38.34
CA MET A 502 25.88 -16.41 -38.81
C MET A 502 25.38 -17.65 -38.04
N ILE A 503 25.24 -17.54 -36.72
CA ILE A 503 24.76 -18.66 -35.90
C ILE A 503 23.31 -18.97 -36.21
N ALA A 504 22.44 -17.96 -36.32
CA ALA A 504 21.04 -18.17 -36.68
C ALA A 504 20.89 -18.82 -38.07
N THR A 505 21.71 -18.39 -39.03
CA THR A 505 21.78 -18.99 -40.38
C THR A 505 22.21 -20.45 -40.29
N HIS A 506 23.28 -20.75 -39.55
CA HIS A 506 23.74 -22.12 -39.36
C HIS A 506 22.69 -23.01 -38.69
N SER A 507 21.99 -22.50 -37.69
CA SER A 507 20.89 -23.26 -37.03
C SER A 507 19.78 -23.62 -38.02
N LEU A 508 19.43 -22.69 -38.92
CA LEU A 508 18.44 -22.92 -39.99
C LEU A 508 18.93 -23.97 -41.01
N GLU A 509 20.17 -23.88 -41.44
CA GLU A 509 20.80 -24.87 -42.36
C GLU A 509 20.82 -26.27 -41.75
N VAL A 510 21.16 -26.39 -40.44
CA VAL A 510 21.13 -27.67 -39.74
C VAL A 510 19.71 -28.25 -39.66
N CYS A 511 18.71 -27.43 -39.41
CA CYS A 511 17.32 -27.86 -39.43
C CYS A 511 16.88 -28.33 -40.81
N HIS A 512 17.19 -27.56 -41.87
CA HIS A 512 16.86 -27.90 -43.24
C HIS A 512 17.52 -29.22 -43.68
N ASN A 513 18.82 -29.38 -43.46
CA ASN A 513 19.57 -30.59 -43.79
C ASN A 513 19.10 -31.85 -43.05
N ARG A 514 18.46 -31.69 -41.90
CA ARG A 514 17.84 -32.78 -41.12
C ARG A 514 16.37 -32.99 -41.43
N ASN A 515 15.82 -32.33 -42.44
CA ASN A 515 14.41 -32.34 -42.80
C ASN A 515 13.47 -32.01 -41.62
N ILE A 516 13.88 -31.11 -40.72
CA ILE A 516 13.06 -30.64 -39.60
C ILE A 516 12.14 -29.54 -40.13
N SER A 517 10.85 -29.85 -40.29
CA SER A 517 9.81 -28.91 -40.68
C SER A 517 8.96 -28.37 -39.54
N ASP A 518 9.13 -28.92 -38.33
CA ASP A 518 8.40 -28.47 -37.14
C ASP A 518 8.95 -27.13 -36.62
N TRP A 519 8.09 -26.13 -36.63
CA TRP A 519 8.43 -24.77 -36.25
C TRP A 519 8.85 -24.63 -34.77
N ALA A 520 8.30 -25.44 -33.89
CA ALA A 520 8.68 -25.44 -32.48
C ALA A 520 10.14 -25.87 -32.32
N THR A 521 10.55 -26.90 -33.04
CA THR A 521 11.93 -27.40 -33.05
C THR A 521 12.88 -26.39 -33.70
N ILE A 522 12.53 -25.78 -34.86
CA ILE A 522 13.36 -24.75 -35.50
C ILE A 522 13.57 -23.57 -34.56
N LYS A 523 12.49 -23.03 -33.98
CA LYS A 523 12.56 -21.93 -33.01
C LYS A 523 13.41 -22.27 -31.80
N SER A 524 13.26 -23.50 -31.28
CA SER A 524 14.04 -23.98 -30.11
C SER A 524 15.53 -24.10 -30.42
N THR A 525 15.89 -24.56 -31.64
CA THR A 525 17.28 -24.68 -32.09
C THR A 525 17.94 -23.30 -32.19
N ILE A 526 17.31 -22.36 -32.93
CA ILE A 526 17.82 -20.98 -33.05
C ILE A 526 18.01 -20.36 -31.65
N LYS A 527 16.99 -20.49 -30.80
CA LYS A 527 17.06 -19.96 -29.45
C LYS A 527 18.18 -20.59 -28.62
N GLY A 528 18.35 -21.89 -28.72
CA GLY A 528 19.39 -22.63 -27.98
C GLY A 528 20.80 -22.21 -28.37
N ASP A 529 21.08 -22.21 -29.66
CA ASP A 529 22.39 -21.89 -30.20
C ASP A 529 22.79 -20.43 -29.94
N LEU A 530 21.86 -19.50 -30.15
CA LEU A 530 22.07 -18.08 -29.83
C LEU A 530 22.25 -17.84 -28.33
N SER A 531 21.44 -18.46 -27.46
CA SER A 531 21.59 -18.34 -26.01
C SER A 531 22.96 -18.84 -25.53
N GLN A 532 23.40 -19.98 -26.03
CA GLN A 532 24.71 -20.55 -25.69
C GLN A 532 25.87 -19.64 -26.13
N PHE A 533 25.79 -19.13 -27.35
CA PHE A 533 26.79 -18.22 -27.90
C PHE A 533 26.85 -16.92 -27.07
N LEU A 534 25.71 -16.30 -26.84
CA LEU A 534 25.64 -15.03 -26.12
C LEU A 534 26.10 -15.16 -24.67
N PHE A 535 25.66 -16.21 -23.97
CA PHE A 535 26.13 -16.45 -22.60
C PHE A 535 27.64 -16.69 -22.54
N LYS A 536 28.21 -17.44 -23.49
CA LYS A 536 29.65 -17.67 -23.56
C LYS A 536 30.43 -16.37 -23.73
N ASN A 537 29.99 -15.48 -24.60
CA ASN A 537 30.72 -14.27 -25.01
C ASN A 537 30.39 -13.04 -24.17
N THR A 538 29.17 -12.90 -23.66
CA THR A 538 28.72 -11.69 -22.95
C THR A 538 28.36 -11.92 -21.49
N LYS A 539 28.20 -13.17 -21.06
CA LYS A 539 27.65 -13.57 -19.75
C LYS A 539 26.24 -13.04 -19.50
N ARG A 540 25.54 -12.63 -20.55
CA ARG A 540 24.13 -12.19 -20.54
C ARG A 540 23.26 -13.22 -21.25
N ASN A 541 21.99 -13.25 -20.89
CA ASN A 541 21.03 -14.19 -21.45
C ASN A 541 19.75 -13.46 -21.91
N PRO A 542 19.81 -12.65 -22.98
CA PRO A 542 18.63 -11.92 -23.45
C PRO A 542 17.51 -12.88 -23.88
N MET A 543 16.27 -12.39 -23.81
CA MET A 543 15.13 -13.11 -24.34
C MET A 543 15.24 -13.22 -25.87
N ILE A 544 15.36 -14.43 -26.41
CA ILE A 544 15.43 -14.66 -27.86
C ILE A 544 14.05 -15.07 -28.36
N LEU A 545 13.54 -14.30 -29.32
CA LEU A 545 12.23 -14.50 -29.96
C LEU A 545 12.38 -14.78 -31.46
N PRO A 546 12.44 -16.05 -31.89
CA PRO A 546 12.41 -16.37 -33.32
C PRO A 546 11.00 -16.19 -33.88
N VAL A 547 10.89 -15.36 -34.92
CA VAL A 547 9.70 -15.11 -35.73
C VAL A 547 9.90 -15.73 -37.09
N ILE A 548 9.17 -16.80 -37.38
CA ILE A 548 9.23 -17.52 -38.64
C ILE A 548 7.95 -17.19 -39.40
N MET A 549 8.10 -16.72 -40.65
CA MET A 549 7.00 -16.51 -41.59
C MET A 549 7.18 -17.48 -42.76
N GLU A 550 6.11 -18.10 -43.18
CA GLU A 550 6.06 -19.02 -44.31
C GLU A 550 5.44 -18.29 -45.51
N ILE A 551 6.11 -18.30 -46.63
CA ILE A 551 5.71 -17.60 -47.85
C ILE A 551 5.62 -18.57 -49.01
#